data_9a9383483bfe560f3e0433ad88dd46a1
#
_entry.id   9a9383483bfe560f3e0433ad88dd46a1
#
_cell.length_a   1.000
_cell.length_b   1.000
_cell.length_c   1.000
_cell.angle_alpha   90.00
_cell.angle_beta   90.00
_cell.angle_gamma   90.00
#
_symmetry.space_group_name_H-M   'P 1'
#
loop_
_entity.id
_entity.type
_entity.pdbx_description
1 polymer ?
#
loop_
_entity_poly.entity_id
_entity_poly.type
_entity_poly.pdbx_seq_one_letter_code
_entity_poly.pdbx_strand_id
1 'polypeptide(L)'
;KKYIAEMLQDEGQRTRIGAKPTVILVVGVNGVGKTTTIGKLANYFHLFKYKVMLAAGDTFRAAAAEQLQIWGERAGCEVIRHEEGADPAAVVFDAVKAAIARNVDVLFIDTAGRLHNKTNLMNELEKVHRIIKREIPEAPHETFLVLDATTGQNAINQAKVFMETANVTGVVLTKLDGTAKGGVVIAIKEELGLPVKWLSLIHI
;
A
#
# COMPACT_ATOMS: atom_id res chain seq x y z
N LYS A 1 -24.95 6.31 -17.26
CA LYS A 1 -24.57 4.99 -16.73
C LYS A 1 -23.56 4.28 -17.65
N LYS A 2 -23.82 4.18 -18.97
CA LYS A 2 -22.90 3.51 -19.92
C LYS A 2 -21.51 4.13 -19.94
N TYR A 3 -21.41 5.45 -20.04
CA TYR A 3 -20.15 6.19 -19.99
C TYR A 3 -19.32 5.95 -18.71
N ILE A 4 -19.98 5.94 -17.53
CA ILE A 4 -19.31 5.63 -16.26
C ILE A 4 -18.83 4.17 -16.23
N ALA A 5 -19.61 3.23 -16.75
CA ALA A 5 -19.20 1.84 -16.84
C ALA A 5 -17.99 1.65 -17.77
N GLU A 6 -17.95 2.36 -18.89
CA GLU A 6 -16.81 2.36 -19.82
C GLU A 6 -15.56 2.97 -19.19
N MET A 7 -15.70 4.07 -18.44
CA MET A 7 -14.59 4.68 -17.68
C MET A 7 -14.00 3.78 -16.60
N LEU A 8 -14.81 2.89 -16.02
CA LEU A 8 -14.39 1.94 -14.98
C LEU A 8 -13.89 0.61 -15.54
N GLN A 9 -14.09 0.33 -16.83
CA GLN A 9 -13.55 -0.83 -17.54
C GLN A 9 -12.12 -0.54 -18.00
N ASP A 10 -11.16 -0.78 -17.13
CA ASP A 10 -9.74 -0.63 -17.47
C ASP A 10 -9.01 -1.97 -17.33
N GLU A 11 -8.39 -2.44 -18.41
CA GLU A 11 -7.63 -3.70 -18.42
C GLU A 11 -6.40 -3.66 -17.49
N GLY A 12 -5.99 -2.47 -17.04
CA GLY A 12 -4.89 -2.24 -16.10
C GLY A 12 -5.22 -2.45 -14.61
N GLN A 13 -6.45 -2.81 -14.26
CA GLN A 13 -6.90 -2.85 -12.85
C GLN A 13 -6.39 -4.03 -12.03
N ARG A 14 -5.88 -5.08 -12.66
CA ARG A 14 -5.42 -6.26 -11.92
C ARG A 14 -4.06 -6.00 -11.25
N THR A 15 -3.94 -6.41 -9.99
CA THR A 15 -2.65 -6.45 -9.30
C THR A 15 -1.72 -7.41 -10.02
N ARG A 16 -0.51 -6.94 -10.34
CA ARG A 16 0.48 -7.74 -11.07
C ARG A 16 1.18 -8.69 -10.10
N ILE A 17 0.73 -9.93 -10.04
CA ILE A 17 1.38 -11.01 -9.28
C ILE A 17 2.07 -11.92 -10.29
N GLY A 18 3.38 -12.08 -10.20
CA GLY A 18 4.14 -12.91 -11.14
C GLY A 18 5.60 -13.08 -10.76
N ALA A 19 6.19 -12.07 -10.13
CA ALA A 19 7.53 -12.17 -9.55
C ALA A 19 7.49 -12.89 -8.19
N LYS A 20 8.59 -13.49 -7.78
CA LYS A 20 8.76 -14.13 -6.45
C LYS A 20 10.00 -13.56 -5.74
N PRO A 21 9.81 -12.72 -4.73
CA PRO A 21 8.53 -12.16 -4.27
C PRO A 21 8.00 -11.07 -5.20
N THR A 22 6.67 -10.96 -5.35
CA THR A 22 6.03 -9.73 -5.81
C THR A 22 6.05 -8.74 -4.66
N VAL A 23 6.72 -7.61 -4.81
CA VAL A 23 6.84 -6.57 -3.77
C VAL A 23 5.81 -5.48 -4.02
N ILE A 24 4.95 -5.25 -3.03
CA ILE A 24 3.90 -4.23 -3.05
C ILE A 24 4.18 -3.20 -1.95
N LEU A 25 4.54 -2.00 -2.35
CA LEU A 25 4.73 -0.87 -1.45
C LEU A 25 3.39 -0.17 -1.23
N VAL A 26 3.03 0.10 0.02
CA VAL A 26 1.77 0.75 0.38
C VAL A 26 2.05 2.11 1.00
N VAL A 27 1.59 3.16 0.34
CA VAL A 27 1.82 4.55 0.72
C VAL A 27 0.49 5.30 0.95
N GLY A 28 0.55 6.44 1.61
CA GLY A 28 -0.60 7.29 1.91
C GLY A 28 -0.45 7.96 3.27
N VAL A 29 -1.29 8.95 3.56
CA VAL A 29 -1.24 9.69 4.84
C VAL A 29 -1.69 8.81 6.02
N ASN A 30 -1.36 9.25 7.23
CA ASN A 30 -1.82 8.56 8.44
C ASN A 30 -3.36 8.58 8.55
N GLY A 31 -3.94 7.49 9.02
CA GLY A 31 -5.39 7.38 9.25
C GLY A 31 -6.23 7.02 8.03
N VAL A 32 -5.65 6.90 6.84
CA VAL A 32 -6.41 6.48 5.64
C VAL A 32 -6.71 4.97 5.59
N GLY A 33 -6.07 4.17 6.44
CA GLY A 33 -6.31 2.73 6.52
C GLY A 33 -5.26 1.87 5.80
N LYS A 34 -4.00 2.30 5.69
CA LYS A 34 -2.90 1.53 5.08
C LYS A 34 -2.73 0.16 5.73
N THR A 35 -2.47 0.14 7.04
CA THR A 35 -2.23 -1.09 7.80
C THR A 35 -3.42 -2.05 7.73
N THR A 36 -4.64 -1.52 7.85
CA THR A 36 -5.88 -2.30 7.71
C THR A 36 -6.02 -2.87 6.29
N THR A 37 -5.73 -2.08 5.28
CA THR A 37 -5.75 -2.52 3.88
C THR A 37 -4.76 -3.66 3.65
N ILE A 38 -3.53 -3.53 4.14
CA ILE A 38 -2.52 -4.58 4.06
C ILE A 38 -3.04 -5.87 4.71
N GLY A 39 -3.61 -5.79 5.91
CA GLY A 39 -4.17 -6.95 6.60
C GLY A 39 -5.25 -7.66 5.80
N LYS A 40 -6.17 -6.90 5.19
CA LYS A 40 -7.23 -7.46 4.34
C LYS A 40 -6.68 -8.10 3.07
N LEU A 41 -5.74 -7.43 2.39
CA LEU A 41 -5.09 -7.97 1.20
C LEU A 41 -4.25 -9.22 1.53
N ALA A 42 -3.53 -9.22 2.65
CA ALA A 42 -2.77 -10.38 3.11
C ALA A 42 -3.69 -11.60 3.31
N ASN A 43 -4.82 -11.41 4.00
CA ASN A 43 -5.80 -12.46 4.16
C ASN A 43 -6.39 -12.94 2.82
N TYR A 44 -6.72 -12.01 1.94
CA TYR A 44 -7.22 -12.33 0.60
C TYR A 44 -6.21 -13.22 -0.16
N PHE A 45 -4.95 -12.81 -0.27
CA PHE A 45 -3.94 -13.61 -0.96
C PHE A 45 -3.65 -14.94 -0.27
N HIS A 46 -3.66 -14.98 1.05
CA HIS A 46 -3.50 -16.22 1.81
C HIS A 46 -4.62 -17.23 1.51
N LEU A 47 -5.87 -16.79 1.38
CA LEU A 47 -7.00 -17.65 0.98
C LEU A 47 -6.80 -18.27 -0.41
N PHE A 48 -6.12 -17.57 -1.31
CA PHE A 48 -5.71 -18.09 -2.63
C PHE A 48 -4.41 -18.87 -2.62
N LYS A 49 -3.93 -19.27 -1.43
CA LYS A 49 -2.72 -20.10 -1.22
C LYS A 49 -1.41 -19.43 -1.60
N TYR A 50 -1.36 -18.11 -1.69
CA TYR A 50 -0.12 -17.38 -1.79
C TYR A 50 0.58 -17.34 -0.42
N LYS A 51 1.91 -17.52 -0.43
CA LYS A 51 2.75 -17.28 0.74
C LYS A 51 3.01 -15.79 0.87
N VAL A 52 2.43 -15.17 1.89
CA VAL A 52 2.46 -13.72 2.12
C VAL A 52 3.36 -13.38 3.29
N MET A 53 4.09 -12.28 3.17
CA MET A 53 4.90 -11.68 4.25
C MET A 53 4.58 -10.18 4.33
N LEU A 54 4.65 -9.64 5.53
CA LEU A 54 4.41 -8.24 5.84
C LEU A 54 5.66 -7.58 6.38
N ALA A 55 5.89 -6.31 6.05
CA ALA A 55 6.99 -5.49 6.60
C ALA A 55 6.43 -4.23 7.27
N ALA A 56 6.77 -4.03 8.54
CA ALA A 56 6.37 -2.87 9.33
C ALA A 56 7.32 -1.69 9.12
N GLY A 57 7.23 -1.03 7.97
CA GLY A 57 8.07 0.12 7.64
C GLY A 57 7.63 1.44 8.28
N ASP A 58 6.45 1.51 8.90
CA ASP A 58 6.08 2.65 9.78
C ASP A 58 6.66 2.45 11.19
N THR A 59 7.96 2.67 11.31
CA THR A 59 8.71 2.44 12.54
C THR A 59 8.51 3.51 13.61
N PHE A 60 7.90 4.63 13.25
CA PHE A 60 7.69 5.76 14.17
C PHE A 60 6.43 5.66 15.00
N ARG A 61 5.55 4.72 14.67
CA ARG A 61 4.29 4.51 15.38
C ARG A 61 4.23 3.06 15.88
N ALA A 62 4.55 2.86 17.16
CA ALA A 62 4.47 1.55 17.79
C ALA A 62 3.12 0.87 17.54
N ALA A 63 2.02 1.61 17.69
CA ALA A 63 0.68 1.10 17.44
C ALA A 63 0.45 0.62 16.01
N ALA A 64 1.11 1.19 15.00
CA ALA A 64 1.00 0.73 13.62
C ALA A 64 1.69 -0.63 13.43
N ALA A 65 2.88 -0.79 13.99
CA ALA A 65 3.62 -2.06 13.95
C ALA A 65 2.88 -3.17 14.71
N GLU A 66 2.31 -2.85 15.87
CA GLU A 66 1.49 -3.78 16.66
C GLU A 66 0.22 -4.19 15.89
N GLN A 67 -0.46 -3.24 15.29
CA GLN A 67 -1.65 -3.51 14.48
C GLN A 67 -1.30 -4.40 13.28
N LEU A 68 -0.17 -4.15 12.61
CA LEU A 68 0.27 -4.99 11.49
C LEU A 68 0.59 -6.41 11.97
N GLN A 69 1.19 -6.57 13.16
CA GLN A 69 1.44 -7.86 13.78
C GLN A 69 0.13 -8.63 14.00
N ILE A 70 -0.89 -7.99 14.58
CA ILE A 70 -2.20 -8.61 14.80
C ILE A 70 -2.82 -9.06 13.47
N TRP A 71 -2.73 -8.24 12.42
CA TRP A 71 -3.22 -8.61 11.09
C TRP A 71 -2.45 -9.79 10.51
N GLY A 72 -1.11 -9.82 10.68
CA GLY A 72 -0.28 -10.92 10.24
C GLY A 72 -0.67 -12.24 10.91
N GLU A 73 -0.85 -12.23 12.22
CA GLU A 73 -1.30 -13.39 12.98
C GLU A 73 -2.66 -13.91 12.51
N ARG A 74 -3.64 -13.01 12.32
CA ARG A 74 -4.97 -13.37 11.81
C ARG A 74 -4.94 -13.95 10.40
N ALA A 75 -4.07 -13.44 9.55
CA ALA A 75 -3.92 -13.90 8.17
C ALA A 75 -2.94 -15.08 8.03
N GLY A 76 -2.32 -15.54 9.11
CA GLY A 76 -1.29 -16.58 9.06
C GLY A 76 -0.04 -16.16 8.29
N CYS A 77 0.31 -14.88 8.33
CA CYS A 77 1.43 -14.28 7.62
C CYS A 77 2.53 -13.85 8.59
N GLU A 78 3.78 -14.06 8.19
CA GLU A 78 4.92 -13.55 8.94
C GLU A 78 5.05 -12.03 8.80
N VAL A 79 5.42 -11.36 9.90
CA VAL A 79 5.66 -9.92 9.95
C VAL A 79 7.11 -9.65 10.31
N ILE A 80 7.81 -8.93 9.45
CA ILE A 80 9.15 -8.41 9.74
C ILE A 80 9.00 -7.01 10.33
N ARG A 81 9.53 -6.83 11.54
CA ARG A 81 9.50 -5.55 12.26
C ARG A 81 10.78 -5.37 13.07
N HIS A 82 11.13 -4.13 13.34
CA HIS A 82 12.19 -3.75 14.27
C HIS A 82 11.62 -2.96 15.45
N GLU A 83 12.49 -2.53 16.34
CA GLU A 83 12.11 -1.67 17.47
C GLU A 83 11.60 -0.32 16.99
N GLU A 84 10.80 0.33 17.81
CA GLU A 84 10.29 1.68 17.53
C GLU A 84 11.46 2.66 17.29
N GLY A 85 11.32 3.50 16.27
CA GLY A 85 12.34 4.46 15.86
C GLY A 85 13.48 3.90 15.01
N ALA A 86 13.46 2.60 14.70
CA ALA A 86 14.44 2.02 13.76
C ALA A 86 14.33 2.66 12.37
N ASP A 87 15.41 2.56 11.58
CA ASP A 87 15.41 3.02 10.20
C ASP A 87 14.43 2.20 9.34
N PRO A 88 13.38 2.81 8.74
CA PRO A 88 12.45 2.10 7.87
C PRO A 88 13.13 1.32 6.75
N ALA A 89 14.20 1.86 6.18
CA ALA A 89 14.95 1.21 5.12
C ALA A 89 15.65 -0.08 5.60
N ALA A 90 16.07 -0.15 6.87
CA ALA A 90 16.64 -1.37 7.46
C ALA A 90 15.59 -2.46 7.60
N VAL A 91 14.39 -2.13 8.08
CA VAL A 91 13.25 -3.07 8.16
C VAL A 91 12.91 -3.63 6.78
N VAL A 92 12.82 -2.75 5.78
CA VAL A 92 12.50 -3.12 4.40
C VAL A 92 13.59 -4.00 3.80
N PHE A 93 14.87 -3.69 4.05
CA PHE A 93 15.98 -4.53 3.62
C PHE A 93 15.86 -5.95 4.16
N ASP A 94 15.66 -6.08 5.47
CA ASP A 94 15.53 -7.40 6.10
C ASP A 94 14.29 -8.15 5.60
N ALA A 95 13.18 -7.45 5.39
CA ALA A 95 11.97 -8.04 4.84
C ALA A 95 12.15 -8.58 3.41
N VAL A 96 12.82 -7.82 2.54
CA VAL A 96 13.11 -8.25 1.16
C VAL A 96 14.05 -9.47 1.17
N LYS A 97 15.11 -9.43 1.97
CA LYS A 97 16.03 -10.58 2.14
C LYS A 97 15.31 -11.82 2.66
N ALA A 98 14.48 -11.66 3.68
CA ALA A 98 13.68 -12.75 4.24
C ALA A 98 12.69 -13.31 3.21
N ALA A 99 12.03 -12.44 2.45
CA ALA A 99 11.06 -12.85 1.43
C ALA A 99 11.72 -13.68 0.32
N ILE A 100 12.91 -13.27 -0.13
CA ILE A 100 13.70 -14.04 -1.11
C ILE A 100 14.10 -15.40 -0.52
N ALA A 101 14.72 -15.40 0.66
CA ALA A 101 15.24 -16.60 1.31
C ALA A 101 14.15 -17.64 1.63
N ARG A 102 12.94 -17.18 1.95
CA ARG A 102 11.79 -18.03 2.30
C ARG A 102 10.86 -18.32 1.14
N ASN A 103 11.24 -17.92 -0.08
CA ASN A 103 10.44 -18.11 -1.30
C ASN A 103 9.00 -17.62 -1.15
N VAL A 104 8.84 -16.40 -0.66
CA VAL A 104 7.55 -15.72 -0.47
C VAL A 104 6.97 -15.32 -1.84
N ASP A 105 5.66 -15.45 -2.00
CA ASP A 105 4.98 -15.07 -3.23
C ASP A 105 4.68 -13.57 -3.26
N VAL A 106 4.24 -12.99 -2.13
CA VAL A 106 3.87 -11.57 -2.02
C VAL A 106 4.42 -10.96 -0.74
N LEU A 107 5.15 -9.86 -0.88
CA LEU A 107 5.62 -9.02 0.22
C LEU A 107 4.88 -7.68 0.22
N PHE A 108 4.10 -7.41 1.26
CA PHE A 108 3.52 -6.09 1.51
C PHE A 108 4.41 -5.28 2.44
N ILE A 109 4.66 -4.02 2.09
CA ILE A 109 5.46 -3.08 2.88
C ILE A 109 4.56 -1.93 3.31
N ASP A 110 4.28 -1.83 4.63
CA ASP A 110 3.63 -0.67 5.23
C ASP A 110 4.64 0.47 5.39
N THR A 111 4.22 1.72 5.20
CA THR A 111 5.07 2.90 5.29
C THR A 111 4.48 3.96 6.20
N ALA A 112 5.33 4.86 6.69
CA ALA A 112 4.87 6.06 7.38
C ALA A 112 4.01 6.95 6.45
N GLY A 113 3.17 7.79 7.06
CA GLY A 113 2.28 8.68 6.33
C GLY A 113 2.21 10.10 6.92
N ARG A 114 3.29 10.59 7.51
CA ARG A 114 3.36 11.90 8.17
C ARG A 114 3.56 13.04 7.18
N LEU A 115 2.49 13.37 6.43
CA LEU A 115 2.55 14.38 5.35
C LEU A 115 2.80 15.81 5.85
N HIS A 116 2.56 16.10 7.14
CA HIS A 116 2.92 17.39 7.74
C HIS A 116 4.43 17.65 7.75
N ASN A 117 5.26 16.61 7.60
CA ASN A 117 6.70 16.69 7.34
C ASN A 117 6.98 16.08 5.97
N LYS A 118 6.45 16.71 4.90
CA LYS A 118 6.51 16.21 3.52
C LYS A 118 7.92 15.83 3.10
N THR A 119 8.89 16.71 3.33
CA THR A 119 10.29 16.51 2.88
C THR A 119 10.89 15.24 3.49
N ASN A 120 10.75 15.05 4.79
CA ASN A 120 11.27 13.85 5.46
C ASN A 120 10.56 12.58 4.98
N LEU A 121 9.23 12.62 4.84
CA LEU A 121 8.46 11.50 4.34
C LEU A 121 8.90 11.10 2.93
N MET A 122 9.06 12.06 2.01
CA MET A 122 9.47 11.79 0.64
C MET A 122 10.90 11.25 0.57
N ASN A 123 11.83 11.79 1.34
CA ASN A 123 13.21 11.28 1.44
C ASN A 123 13.23 9.83 1.98
N GLU A 124 12.38 9.53 2.96
CA GLU A 124 12.24 8.17 3.51
C GLU A 124 11.70 7.20 2.46
N LEU A 125 10.63 7.57 1.75
CA LEU A 125 10.06 6.75 0.69
C LEU A 125 11.05 6.51 -0.46
N GLU A 126 11.81 7.54 -0.85
CA GLU A 126 12.87 7.41 -1.86
C GLU A 126 13.98 6.45 -1.40
N LYS A 127 14.38 6.54 -0.13
CA LYS A 127 15.37 5.62 0.46
C LYS A 127 14.86 4.19 0.46
N VAL A 128 13.62 3.97 0.89
CA VAL A 128 12.95 2.65 0.86
C VAL A 128 12.91 2.10 -0.57
N HIS A 129 12.48 2.90 -1.52
CA HIS A 129 12.41 2.51 -2.93
C HIS A 129 13.78 2.09 -3.49
N ARG A 130 14.83 2.85 -3.15
CA ARG A 130 16.23 2.55 -3.56
C ARG A 130 16.71 1.23 -2.98
N ILE A 131 16.40 0.94 -1.71
CA ILE A 131 16.75 -0.33 -1.06
C ILE A 131 16.05 -1.50 -1.74
N ILE A 132 14.75 -1.39 -1.99
CA ILE A 132 13.99 -2.43 -2.70
C ILE A 132 14.60 -2.71 -4.07
N LYS A 133 14.86 -1.68 -4.87
CA LYS A 133 15.45 -1.79 -6.20
C LYS A 133 16.85 -2.39 -6.22
N ARG A 134 17.64 -2.14 -5.19
CA ARG A 134 18.97 -2.71 -5.06
C ARG A 134 18.93 -4.23 -4.90
N GLU A 135 17.97 -4.75 -4.15
CA GLU A 135 17.83 -6.19 -3.90
C GLU A 135 17.05 -6.92 -5.01
N ILE A 136 16.04 -6.24 -5.59
CA ILE A 136 15.22 -6.74 -6.69
C ILE A 136 15.06 -5.59 -7.70
N PRO A 137 15.83 -5.57 -8.81
CA PRO A 137 15.88 -4.42 -9.74
C PRO A 137 14.54 -3.99 -10.33
N GLU A 138 13.59 -4.90 -10.47
CA GLU A 138 12.25 -4.63 -11.02
C GLU A 138 11.22 -4.21 -9.96
N ALA A 139 11.58 -4.34 -8.67
CA ALA A 139 10.69 -3.98 -7.55
C ALA A 139 10.84 -2.51 -7.12
N PRO A 140 9.82 -1.93 -6.45
CA PRO A 140 8.53 -2.53 -6.18
C PRO A 140 7.74 -2.78 -7.47
N HIS A 141 7.07 -3.93 -7.56
CA HIS A 141 6.26 -4.29 -8.73
C HIS A 141 4.94 -3.51 -8.78
N GLU A 142 4.44 -3.14 -7.60
CA GLU A 142 3.30 -2.27 -7.43
C GLU A 142 3.57 -1.29 -6.28
N THR A 143 3.06 -0.08 -6.43
CA THR A 143 2.97 0.91 -5.36
C THR A 143 1.53 1.35 -5.23
N PHE A 144 0.87 0.95 -4.14
CA PHE A 144 -0.52 1.29 -3.88
C PHE A 144 -0.62 2.54 -3.02
N LEU A 145 -1.30 3.54 -3.53
CA LEU A 145 -1.68 4.72 -2.79
C LEU A 145 -3.05 4.49 -2.15
N VAL A 146 -3.08 4.49 -0.82
CA VAL A 146 -4.33 4.37 -0.06
C VAL A 146 -4.93 5.75 0.16
N LEU A 147 -6.17 5.93 -0.25
CA LEU A 147 -6.95 7.17 -0.12
C LEU A 147 -8.24 6.91 0.65
N ASP A 148 -8.61 7.87 1.49
CA ASP A 148 -9.88 7.86 2.23
C ASP A 148 -10.96 8.55 1.40
N ALA A 149 -11.98 7.80 0.97
CA ALA A 149 -13.07 8.31 0.14
C ALA A 149 -13.88 9.44 0.81
N THR A 150 -13.87 9.50 2.13
CA THR A 150 -14.63 10.51 2.89
C THR A 150 -14.01 11.91 2.80
N THR A 151 -12.73 12.01 2.43
CA THR A 151 -12.00 13.28 2.36
C THR A 151 -12.18 14.06 1.06
N GLY A 152 -12.84 13.45 0.05
CA GLY A 152 -13.20 14.14 -1.20
C GLY A 152 -11.97 14.72 -1.93
N GLN A 153 -12.00 16.04 -2.24
CA GLN A 153 -10.93 16.71 -2.96
C GLN A 153 -9.56 16.66 -2.25
N ASN A 154 -9.54 16.57 -0.92
CA ASN A 154 -8.29 16.43 -0.18
C ASN A 154 -7.57 15.12 -0.53
N ALA A 155 -8.30 14.04 -0.83
CA ALA A 155 -7.70 12.78 -1.30
C ALA A 155 -6.92 12.99 -2.60
N ILE A 156 -7.48 13.76 -3.55
CA ILE A 156 -6.83 14.08 -4.82
C ILE A 156 -5.54 14.89 -4.60
N ASN A 157 -5.60 15.90 -3.73
CA ASN A 157 -4.43 16.73 -3.42
C ASN A 157 -3.32 15.92 -2.76
N GLN A 158 -3.66 15.01 -1.84
CA GLN A 158 -2.70 14.09 -1.24
C GLN A 158 -2.09 13.16 -2.29
N ALA A 159 -2.91 12.64 -3.19
CA ALA A 159 -2.45 11.74 -4.25
C ALA A 159 -1.38 12.39 -5.14
N LYS A 160 -1.60 13.65 -5.55
CA LYS A 160 -0.62 14.38 -6.36
C LYS A 160 0.76 14.46 -5.70
N VAL A 161 0.79 14.68 -4.38
CA VAL A 161 2.05 14.73 -3.61
C VAL A 161 2.78 13.38 -3.62
N PHE A 162 2.08 12.27 -3.41
CA PHE A 162 2.72 10.95 -3.44
C PHE A 162 3.15 10.52 -4.85
N MET A 163 2.43 10.94 -5.88
CA MET A 163 2.78 10.63 -7.27
C MET A 163 4.11 11.25 -7.70
N GLU A 164 4.51 12.38 -7.10
CA GLU A 164 5.78 13.04 -7.39
C GLU A 164 7.00 12.17 -7.02
N THR A 165 6.88 11.29 -6.04
CA THR A 165 8.04 10.57 -5.48
C THR A 165 7.88 9.04 -5.48
N ALA A 166 6.68 8.53 -5.30
CA ALA A 166 6.47 7.12 -4.96
C ALA A 166 6.20 6.19 -6.15
N ASN A 167 6.20 6.67 -7.41
CA ASN A 167 5.88 5.86 -8.60
C ASN A 167 4.59 5.05 -8.42
N VAL A 168 3.50 5.69 -8.02
CA VAL A 168 2.21 5.05 -7.75
C VAL A 168 1.69 4.33 -8.98
N THR A 169 1.30 3.07 -8.84
CA THR A 169 0.76 2.22 -9.93
C THR A 169 -0.74 2.00 -9.82
N GLY A 170 -1.32 2.27 -8.67
CA GLY A 170 -2.76 2.11 -8.47
C GLY A 170 -3.23 2.67 -7.14
N VAL A 171 -4.52 2.86 -7.04
CA VAL A 171 -5.19 3.40 -5.85
C VAL A 171 -5.96 2.30 -5.14
N VAL A 172 -5.87 2.33 -3.83
CA VAL A 172 -6.80 1.62 -2.93
C VAL A 172 -7.69 2.66 -2.26
N LEU A 173 -8.98 2.57 -2.48
CA LEU A 173 -9.94 3.50 -1.91
C LEU A 173 -10.62 2.87 -0.69
N THR A 174 -10.52 3.54 0.45
CA THR A 174 -11.08 3.07 1.72
C THR A 174 -12.31 3.88 2.14
N LYS A 175 -13.11 3.32 3.06
CA LYS A 175 -14.25 3.97 3.70
C LYS A 175 -15.32 4.49 2.71
N LEU A 176 -15.47 3.84 1.58
CA LEU A 176 -16.44 4.24 0.54
C LEU A 176 -17.89 4.12 1.06
N ASP A 177 -18.14 3.21 1.99
CA ASP A 177 -19.41 3.02 2.68
C ASP A 177 -19.74 4.15 3.68
N GLY A 178 -18.76 4.95 4.07
CA GLY A 178 -18.92 6.14 4.92
C GLY A 178 -19.33 7.41 4.16
N THR A 179 -19.52 7.35 2.84
CA THR A 179 -19.82 8.54 2.03
C THR A 179 -20.83 8.26 0.92
N ALA A 180 -21.75 9.18 0.70
CA ALA A 180 -22.62 9.18 -0.47
C ALA A 180 -21.90 9.67 -1.75
N LYS A 181 -20.61 10.05 -1.64
CA LYS A 181 -19.84 10.69 -2.72
C LYS A 181 -19.03 9.69 -3.54
N GLY A 182 -19.69 8.70 -4.15
CA GLY A 182 -19.03 7.78 -5.09
C GLY A 182 -18.30 8.45 -6.26
N GLY A 183 -18.56 9.74 -6.50
CA GLY A 183 -17.87 10.54 -7.51
C GLY A 183 -16.37 10.69 -7.33
N VAL A 184 -15.83 10.45 -6.14
CA VAL A 184 -14.37 10.48 -5.89
C VAL A 184 -13.61 9.45 -6.74
N VAL A 185 -14.22 8.32 -7.05
CA VAL A 185 -13.63 7.28 -7.92
C VAL A 185 -13.41 7.83 -9.33
N ILE A 186 -14.40 8.58 -9.84
CA ILE A 186 -14.33 9.20 -11.18
C ILE A 186 -13.26 10.29 -11.19
N ALA A 187 -13.24 11.16 -10.17
CA ALA A 187 -12.26 12.22 -10.05
C ALA A 187 -10.82 11.69 -9.96
N ILE A 188 -10.60 10.61 -9.21
CA ILE A 188 -9.29 9.95 -9.13
C ILE A 188 -8.84 9.50 -10.52
N LYS A 189 -9.72 8.88 -11.31
CA LYS A 189 -9.38 8.40 -12.64
C LYS A 189 -9.13 9.54 -13.61
N GLU A 190 -9.99 10.56 -13.62
CA GLU A 190 -9.88 11.71 -14.53
C GLU A 190 -8.70 12.62 -14.20
N GLU A 191 -8.51 12.95 -12.91
CA GLU A 191 -7.49 13.93 -12.51
C GLU A 191 -6.10 13.31 -12.32
N LEU A 192 -6.02 12.04 -11.92
CA LEU A 192 -4.76 11.37 -11.59
C LEU A 192 -4.33 10.36 -12.67
N GLY A 193 -5.23 9.90 -13.53
CA GLY A 193 -4.93 8.87 -14.52
C GLY A 193 -4.57 7.51 -13.91
N LEU A 194 -4.85 7.30 -12.62
CA LEU A 194 -4.51 6.07 -11.90
C LEU A 194 -5.70 5.12 -11.84
N PRO A 195 -5.47 3.81 -12.02
CA PRO A 195 -6.51 2.82 -11.82
C PRO A 195 -6.84 2.64 -10.35
N VAL A 196 -8.12 2.54 -10.01
CA VAL A 196 -8.55 2.07 -8.68
C VAL A 196 -8.52 0.55 -8.69
N LYS A 197 -7.53 -0.04 -8.03
CA LYS A 197 -7.30 -1.50 -8.04
C LYS A 197 -8.09 -2.23 -6.96
N TRP A 198 -8.31 -1.58 -5.83
CA TRP A 198 -8.99 -2.17 -4.68
C TRP A 198 -9.93 -1.18 -4.02
N LEU A 199 -11.07 -1.69 -3.57
CA LEU A 199 -12.01 -0.99 -2.72
C LEU A 199 -12.05 -1.68 -1.36
N SER A 200 -11.82 -0.93 -0.29
CA SER A 200 -11.89 -1.44 1.08
C SER A 200 -13.03 -0.77 1.82
N LEU A 201 -13.98 -1.56 2.26
CA LEU A 201 -15.12 -1.13 3.06
C LEU A 201 -14.84 -1.37 4.55
N ILE A 202 -15.52 -0.63 5.44
CA ILE A 202 -15.35 -0.77 6.89
C ILE A 202 -15.80 -2.17 7.35
N HIS A 203 -16.84 -2.69 6.73
CA HIS A 203 -17.55 -3.90 7.16
C HIS A 203 -17.20 -5.18 6.38
N ILE A 204 -16.09 -5.22 5.65
CA ILE A 204 -15.66 -6.45 4.95
C ILE A 204 -14.39 -6.97 5.58
#